data_6e8c9dbee10d014ee6d7fb0779b6c3ce
#
_entry.id   6e8c9dbee10d014ee6d7fb0779b6c3ce
#
_cell.length_a   1.000
_cell.length_b   1.000
_cell.length_c   1.000
_cell.angle_alpha   90.00
_cell.angle_beta   90.00
_cell.angle_gamma   90.00
#
_symmetry.space_group_name_H-M   'P 1'
#
loop_
_entity.id
_entity.type
_entity.pdbx_description
1 polymer ?
#
loop_
_entity_poly.entity_id
_entity_poly.type
_entity_poly.pdbx_seq_one_letter_code
_entity_poly.pdbx_strand_id
1 'polypeptide(L)'
;IVRHRWPLFAAMSVLAIALGAGVSQIDLDDRFGEYLDNRYEFRRDTDFVAAHLTGLDSIEHALPAGGPGRVADVEYLRALDGLGDWYRAQPGVVYVASLAEMSKRLNQARHGEDPDFYRLPEIGAAALLGEYAAAAPADVARALVDESFSTSRLGVIVGDHSSRQLRHLAAGADAWLASNAPQYAAPATGLALMYAHVSGRNIEAMLISTAAALVLISALLIFALRSPFLGLLSLLPNLAPAVIALGLWGWLVGDLGLAVGDS
;
A
#
# COMPACT_ATOMS: atom_id res chain seq x y z
N ILE A 1 -43.48 29.16 6.96
CA ILE A 1 -42.17 29.21 6.29
C ILE A 1 -41.81 30.66 5.93
N VAL A 2 -42.66 31.46 5.28
CA VAL A 2 -42.34 32.81 4.84
C VAL A 2 -42.01 33.79 5.99
N ARG A 3 -42.66 33.65 7.15
CA ARG A 3 -42.45 34.53 8.29
C ARG A 3 -41.15 34.28 9.04
N HIS A 4 -40.57 33.06 8.95
CA HIS A 4 -39.32 32.66 9.61
C HIS A 4 -38.21 32.29 8.63
N ARG A 5 -38.25 32.80 7.40
CA ARG A 5 -37.31 32.45 6.34
C ARG A 5 -35.83 32.70 6.69
N TRP A 6 -35.54 33.83 7.33
CA TRP A 6 -34.18 34.20 7.69
C TRP A 6 -33.57 33.35 8.82
N PRO A 7 -34.26 33.13 9.97
CA PRO A 7 -33.74 32.24 10.98
C PRO A 7 -33.64 30.79 10.51
N LEU A 8 -34.60 30.34 9.67
CA LEU A 8 -34.52 29.00 9.09
C LEU A 8 -33.32 28.87 8.14
N PHE A 9 -33.09 29.85 7.28
CA PHE A 9 -31.95 29.89 6.38
C PHE A 9 -30.62 29.91 7.17
N ALA A 10 -30.51 30.72 8.19
CA ALA A 10 -29.32 30.78 9.05
C ALA A 10 -29.09 29.44 9.77
N ALA A 11 -30.12 28.82 10.34
CA ALA A 11 -30.00 27.52 10.99
C ALA A 11 -29.57 26.42 10.02
N MET A 12 -30.15 26.37 8.82
CA MET A 12 -29.77 25.41 7.79
C MET A 12 -28.34 25.61 7.29
N SER A 13 -27.90 26.88 7.13
CA SER A 13 -26.54 27.20 6.72
C SER A 13 -25.52 26.79 7.80
N VAL A 14 -25.82 27.06 9.08
CA VAL A 14 -24.95 26.64 10.18
C VAL A 14 -24.87 25.10 10.25
N LEU A 15 -25.99 24.41 10.09
CA LEU A 15 -26.03 22.95 10.08
C LEU A 15 -25.23 22.40 8.89
N ALA A 16 -25.38 22.97 7.70
CA ALA A 16 -24.63 22.53 6.51
C ALA A 16 -23.12 22.74 6.66
N ILE A 17 -22.69 23.87 7.26
CA ILE A 17 -21.28 24.14 7.53
C ILE A 17 -20.74 23.17 8.60
N ALA A 18 -21.48 22.98 9.68
CA ALA A 18 -21.08 22.06 10.77
C ALA A 18 -20.93 20.61 10.26
N LEU A 19 -21.92 20.13 9.49
CA LEU A 19 -21.84 18.81 8.89
C LEU A 19 -20.73 18.74 7.84
N GLY A 20 -20.58 19.75 6.99
CA GLY A 20 -19.55 19.81 5.96
C GLY A 20 -18.12 19.81 6.54
N ALA A 21 -17.92 20.30 7.76
CA ALA A 21 -16.61 20.24 8.43
C ALA A 21 -16.09 18.80 8.60
N GLY A 22 -16.98 17.80 8.72
CA GLY A 22 -16.60 16.40 8.80
C GLY A 22 -15.90 15.84 7.55
N VAL A 23 -16.02 16.52 6.39
CA VAL A 23 -15.30 16.10 5.17
C VAL A 23 -13.78 16.07 5.39
N SER A 24 -13.25 16.93 6.26
CA SER A 24 -11.83 16.95 6.59
C SER A 24 -11.33 15.73 7.38
N GLN A 25 -12.25 14.94 7.93
CA GLN A 25 -11.94 13.72 8.68
C GLN A 25 -11.96 12.46 7.80
N ILE A 26 -12.44 12.59 6.56
CA ILE A 26 -12.47 11.46 5.62
C ILE A 26 -11.05 11.20 5.12
N ASP A 27 -10.53 10.03 5.42
CA ASP A 27 -9.31 9.54 4.80
C ASP A 27 -9.67 8.83 3.48
N LEU A 28 -9.25 9.43 2.36
CA LEU A 28 -9.43 8.85 1.03
C LEU A 28 -8.33 7.81 0.78
N ASP A 29 -8.41 6.72 1.52
CA ASP A 29 -7.52 5.58 1.40
C ASP A 29 -8.36 4.31 1.38
N ASP A 30 -7.90 3.28 0.68
CA ASP A 30 -8.63 2.04 0.61
C ASP A 30 -7.77 0.85 1.04
N ARG A 31 -8.46 -0.18 1.49
CA ARG A 31 -7.91 -1.47 1.87
C ARG A 31 -8.56 -2.53 1.02
N PHE A 32 -7.80 -3.19 0.18
CA PHE A 32 -8.35 -4.22 -0.71
C PHE A 32 -9.08 -5.33 0.06
N GLY A 33 -8.56 -5.71 1.23
CA GLY A 33 -9.19 -6.71 2.10
C GLY A 33 -10.60 -6.33 2.57
N GLU A 34 -10.93 -5.04 2.65
CA GLU A 34 -12.21 -4.54 3.18
C GLU A 34 -13.31 -4.38 2.12
N TYR A 35 -13.04 -4.69 0.84
CA TYR A 35 -14.07 -4.62 -0.21
C TYR A 35 -15.21 -5.63 -0.05
N LEU A 36 -14.99 -6.70 0.69
CA LEU A 36 -16.00 -7.72 0.93
C LEU A 36 -16.55 -7.61 2.35
N ASP A 37 -17.88 -7.68 2.46
CA ASP A 37 -18.60 -7.71 3.74
C ASP A 37 -18.25 -9.00 4.53
N ASN A 38 -18.20 -8.92 5.86
CA ASN A 38 -17.92 -10.03 6.78
C ASN A 38 -18.92 -11.19 6.68
N ARG A 39 -20.05 -11.02 5.95
CA ARG A 39 -21.00 -12.10 5.64
C ARG A 39 -20.43 -13.14 4.67
N TYR A 40 -19.43 -12.75 3.88
CA TYR A 40 -18.78 -13.68 2.94
C TYR A 40 -17.76 -14.55 3.69
N GLU A 41 -17.81 -15.86 3.44
CA GLU A 41 -16.89 -16.84 4.01
C GLU A 41 -15.44 -16.50 3.68
N PHE A 42 -15.17 -16.13 2.43
CA PHE A 42 -13.86 -15.69 1.97
C PHE A 42 -13.27 -14.57 2.85
N ARG A 43 -14.08 -13.56 3.24
CA ARG A 43 -13.61 -12.46 4.10
C ARG A 43 -13.22 -12.96 5.48
N ARG A 44 -14.04 -13.80 6.10
CA ARG A 44 -13.78 -14.38 7.43
C ARG A 44 -12.55 -15.26 7.45
N ASP A 45 -12.37 -16.07 6.39
CA ASP A 45 -11.18 -16.93 6.26
C ASP A 45 -9.93 -16.09 6.05
N THR A 46 -10.02 -15.03 5.25
CA THR A 46 -8.94 -14.05 5.03
C THR A 46 -8.54 -13.36 6.33
N ASP A 47 -9.50 -12.86 7.10
CA ASP A 47 -9.26 -12.23 8.39
C ASP A 47 -8.65 -13.21 9.42
N PHE A 48 -9.10 -14.48 9.40
CA PHE A 48 -8.51 -15.53 10.23
C PHE A 48 -7.04 -15.78 9.87
N VAL A 49 -6.71 -15.87 8.58
CA VAL A 49 -5.33 -16.05 8.10
C VAL A 49 -4.48 -14.86 8.51
N ALA A 50 -4.99 -13.63 8.32
CA ALA A 50 -4.28 -12.40 8.70
C ALA A 50 -4.01 -12.30 10.21
N ALA A 51 -4.95 -12.74 11.03
CA ALA A 51 -4.83 -12.68 12.48
C ALA A 51 -3.95 -13.78 13.09
N HIS A 52 -3.87 -14.97 12.46
CA HIS A 52 -3.27 -16.14 13.09
C HIS A 52 -2.07 -16.74 12.36
N LEU A 53 -1.90 -16.46 11.07
CA LEU A 53 -0.88 -17.14 10.27
C LEU A 53 0.16 -16.17 9.67
N THR A 54 -0.27 -15.22 8.83
CA THR A 54 0.64 -14.34 8.11
C THR A 54 -0.08 -13.10 7.59
N GLY A 55 0.67 -12.05 7.21
CA GLY A 55 0.13 -10.94 6.44
C GLY A 55 -0.38 -11.41 5.07
N LEU A 56 -1.30 -10.65 4.51
CA LEU A 56 -1.96 -10.97 3.24
C LEU A 56 -1.33 -10.26 2.05
N ASP A 57 -0.72 -9.11 2.30
CA ASP A 57 -0.12 -8.28 1.27
C ASP A 57 1.37 -8.56 1.14
N SER A 58 1.89 -8.44 -0.08
CA SER A 58 3.31 -8.58 -0.34
C SER A 58 3.85 -7.43 -1.18
N ILE A 59 5.07 -7.01 -0.82
CA ILE A 59 5.92 -6.14 -1.64
C ILE A 59 7.09 -6.98 -2.12
N GLU A 60 7.44 -6.85 -3.37
CA GLU A 60 8.48 -7.66 -4.00
C GLU A 60 9.51 -6.78 -4.71
N HIS A 61 10.74 -7.21 -4.67
CA HIS A 61 11.82 -6.63 -5.47
C HIS A 61 12.50 -7.73 -6.30
N ALA A 62 12.71 -7.46 -7.57
CA ALA A 62 13.59 -8.25 -8.44
C ALA A 62 14.93 -7.52 -8.56
N LEU A 63 15.88 -7.86 -7.70
CA LEU A 63 17.14 -7.13 -7.55
C LEU A 63 18.23 -7.72 -8.44
N PRO A 64 18.76 -6.97 -9.44
CA PRO A 64 19.83 -7.46 -10.31
C PRO A 64 21.17 -7.45 -9.58
N ALA A 65 21.92 -8.55 -9.67
CA ALA A 65 23.26 -8.67 -9.10
C ALA A 65 24.39 -8.19 -10.04
N GLY A 66 24.02 -7.70 -11.24
CA GLY A 66 24.97 -7.16 -12.19
C GLY A 66 25.61 -8.18 -13.16
N GLY A 67 25.18 -9.45 -13.14
CA GLY A 67 25.60 -10.47 -14.08
C GLY A 67 25.37 -11.91 -13.60
N PRO A 68 25.56 -12.90 -14.48
CA PRO A 68 25.35 -14.31 -14.17
C PRO A 68 26.21 -14.78 -12.99
N GLY A 69 25.61 -15.57 -12.09
CA GLY A 69 26.26 -16.12 -10.91
C GLY A 69 26.51 -15.12 -9.78
N ARG A 70 26.30 -13.82 -9.98
CA ARG A 70 26.68 -12.78 -9.05
C ARG A 70 25.74 -12.62 -7.83
N VAL A 71 24.61 -13.29 -7.82
CA VAL A 71 23.73 -13.33 -6.63
C VAL A 71 24.42 -13.92 -5.38
N ALA A 72 25.51 -14.68 -5.58
CA ALA A 72 26.30 -15.25 -4.50
C ALA A 72 27.45 -14.33 -4.02
N ASP A 73 27.63 -13.16 -4.64
CA ASP A 73 28.64 -12.19 -4.19
C ASP A 73 28.30 -11.70 -2.81
N VAL A 74 29.31 -11.67 -1.93
CA VAL A 74 29.10 -11.27 -0.50
C VAL A 74 28.60 -9.83 -0.39
N GLU A 75 29.06 -8.94 -1.29
CA GLU A 75 28.62 -7.55 -1.33
C GLU A 75 27.13 -7.44 -1.70
N TYR A 76 26.69 -8.23 -2.68
CA TYR A 76 25.28 -8.32 -3.05
C TYR A 76 24.42 -8.85 -1.91
N LEU A 77 24.85 -9.96 -1.27
CA LEU A 77 24.13 -10.54 -0.13
C LEU A 77 24.05 -9.56 1.06
N ARG A 78 25.11 -8.78 1.31
CA ARG A 78 25.08 -7.72 2.34
C ARG A 78 24.07 -6.62 2.01
N ALA A 79 23.97 -6.23 0.75
CA ALA A 79 22.98 -5.23 0.32
C ALA A 79 21.54 -5.76 0.50
N LEU A 80 21.30 -7.03 0.14
CA LEU A 80 20.00 -7.70 0.40
C LEU A 80 19.67 -7.78 1.89
N ASP A 81 20.67 -8.12 2.71
CA ASP A 81 20.49 -8.22 4.15
C ASP A 81 20.16 -6.87 4.78
N GLY A 82 20.89 -5.81 4.38
CA GLY A 82 20.61 -4.45 4.82
C GLY A 82 19.22 -3.95 4.42
N LEU A 83 18.77 -4.25 3.21
CA LEU A 83 17.39 -3.95 2.80
C LEU A 83 16.37 -4.75 3.62
N GLY A 84 16.66 -6.02 3.89
CA GLY A 84 15.84 -6.87 4.76
C GLY A 84 15.73 -6.32 6.17
N ASP A 85 16.83 -5.84 6.76
CA ASP A 85 16.85 -5.22 8.08
C ASP A 85 16.08 -3.90 8.10
N TRP A 86 16.22 -3.09 7.05
CA TRP A 86 15.43 -1.88 6.90
C TRP A 86 13.94 -2.17 6.89
N TYR A 87 13.50 -3.19 6.15
CA TYR A 87 12.09 -3.61 6.13
C TYR A 87 11.61 -4.13 7.49
N ARG A 88 12.40 -4.97 8.17
CA ARG A 88 12.06 -5.51 9.50
C ARG A 88 11.88 -4.41 10.56
N ALA A 89 12.55 -3.26 10.38
CA ALA A 89 12.41 -2.10 11.24
C ALA A 89 11.13 -1.28 10.96
N GLN A 90 10.39 -1.55 9.87
CA GLN A 90 9.18 -0.83 9.56
C GLN A 90 7.97 -1.43 10.29
N PRO A 91 7.02 -0.59 10.75
CA PRO A 91 5.82 -1.08 11.42
C PRO A 91 4.97 -1.92 10.44
N GLY A 92 4.40 -3.01 10.97
CA GLY A 92 3.50 -3.88 10.21
C GLY A 92 4.16 -4.82 9.19
N VAL A 93 5.50 -4.84 9.10
CA VAL A 93 6.21 -5.87 8.36
C VAL A 93 6.23 -7.16 9.20
N VAL A 94 5.68 -8.22 8.63
CA VAL A 94 5.54 -9.53 9.30
C VAL A 94 6.73 -10.42 9.01
N TYR A 95 7.18 -10.47 7.75
CA TYR A 95 8.25 -11.36 7.33
C TYR A 95 8.98 -10.82 6.10
N VAL A 96 10.29 -11.10 6.03
CA VAL A 96 11.13 -10.78 4.87
C VAL A 96 11.79 -12.06 4.38
N ALA A 97 11.49 -12.44 3.15
CA ALA A 97 12.12 -13.55 2.45
C ALA A 97 13.16 -13.03 1.47
N SER A 98 14.40 -13.46 1.58
CA SER A 98 15.47 -13.07 0.66
C SER A 98 16.52 -14.16 0.53
N LEU A 99 17.35 -14.06 -0.51
CA LEU A 99 18.50 -14.93 -0.69
C LEU A 99 19.52 -14.77 0.45
N ALA A 100 19.64 -13.56 1.02
CA ALA A 100 20.50 -13.32 2.18
C ALA A 100 20.00 -14.08 3.42
N GLU A 101 18.70 -14.02 3.70
CA GLU A 101 18.06 -14.76 4.80
C GLU A 101 18.23 -16.27 4.63
N MET A 102 18.03 -16.77 3.40
CA MET A 102 18.28 -18.18 3.08
C MET A 102 19.73 -18.55 3.30
N SER A 103 20.69 -17.70 2.89
CA SER A 103 22.12 -17.95 3.06
C SER A 103 22.51 -18.04 4.53
N LYS A 104 21.93 -17.18 5.41
CA LYS A 104 22.15 -17.23 6.86
C LYS A 104 21.66 -18.57 7.45
N ARG A 105 20.46 -19.00 7.07
CA ARG A 105 19.87 -20.25 7.55
C ARG A 105 20.67 -21.47 7.10
N LEU A 106 21.12 -21.48 5.86
CA LEU A 106 21.97 -22.56 5.34
C LEU A 106 23.34 -22.61 6.05
N ASN A 107 23.92 -21.44 6.34
CA ASN A 107 25.16 -21.35 7.08
C ASN A 107 25.00 -21.89 8.50
N GLN A 108 23.92 -21.55 9.17
CA GLN A 108 23.59 -22.08 10.49
C GLN A 108 23.38 -23.59 10.48
N ALA A 109 22.57 -24.10 9.56
CA ALA A 109 22.30 -25.53 9.42
C ALA A 109 23.59 -26.34 9.17
N ARG A 110 24.51 -25.82 8.36
CA ARG A 110 25.82 -26.45 8.08
C ARG A 110 26.71 -26.57 9.34
N HIS A 111 26.49 -25.70 10.34
CA HIS A 111 27.24 -25.69 11.60
C HIS A 111 26.44 -26.29 12.77
N GLY A 112 25.47 -27.19 12.48
CA GLY A 112 24.73 -27.92 13.52
C GLY A 112 23.70 -27.06 14.26
N GLU A 113 23.08 -26.10 13.56
CA GLU A 113 22.07 -25.19 14.10
C GLU A 113 22.59 -24.24 15.19
N ASP A 114 23.89 -24.00 15.24
CA ASP A 114 24.51 -23.08 16.19
C ASP A 114 24.06 -21.63 15.87
N PRO A 115 23.44 -20.91 16.82
CA PRO A 115 22.98 -19.54 16.62
C PRO A 115 24.06 -18.54 16.19
N ASP A 116 25.32 -18.78 16.58
CA ASP A 116 26.45 -17.90 16.23
C ASP A 116 26.74 -17.90 14.72
N PHE A 117 26.29 -18.94 14.01
CA PHE A 117 26.41 -19.07 12.55
C PHE A 117 25.20 -18.57 11.79
N TYR A 118 24.18 -18.00 12.44
CA TYR A 118 23.10 -17.29 11.77
C TYR A 118 23.57 -15.93 11.21
N ARG A 119 24.48 -16.00 10.25
CA ARG A 119 25.10 -14.86 9.59
C ARG A 119 25.46 -15.19 8.15
N LEU A 120 25.68 -14.16 7.34
CA LEU A 120 26.14 -14.39 5.97
C LEU A 120 27.50 -15.10 5.99
N PRO A 121 27.69 -16.14 5.15
CA PRO A 121 28.99 -16.79 5.03
C PRO A 121 30.01 -15.83 4.43
N GLU A 122 31.17 -15.71 5.04
CA GLU A 122 32.25 -14.87 4.54
C GLU A 122 32.91 -15.45 3.28
N ILE A 123 32.95 -16.78 3.20
CA ILE A 123 33.53 -17.54 2.10
C ILE A 123 32.59 -18.70 1.76
N GLY A 124 32.50 -19.03 0.49
CA GLY A 124 31.75 -20.21 0.03
C GLY A 124 30.26 -20.02 -0.16
N ALA A 125 29.76 -18.79 -0.15
CA ALA A 125 28.35 -18.51 -0.41
C ALA A 125 27.85 -19.14 -1.73
N ALA A 126 28.65 -19.09 -2.80
CA ALA A 126 28.31 -19.67 -4.09
C ALA A 126 28.15 -21.20 -4.01
N ALA A 127 29.04 -21.90 -3.28
CA ALA A 127 28.98 -23.33 -3.09
C ALA A 127 27.73 -23.71 -2.26
N LEU A 128 27.45 -22.96 -1.20
CA LEU A 128 26.28 -23.17 -0.34
C LEU A 128 24.97 -22.98 -1.09
N LEU A 129 24.84 -21.94 -1.87
CA LEU A 129 23.66 -21.70 -2.72
C LEU A 129 23.54 -22.70 -3.86
N GLY A 130 24.66 -23.15 -4.43
CA GLY A 130 24.69 -24.21 -5.43
C GLY A 130 24.23 -25.56 -4.88
N GLU A 131 24.67 -25.96 -3.68
CA GLU A 131 24.19 -27.14 -2.97
C GLU A 131 22.68 -27.05 -2.69
N TYR A 132 22.20 -25.89 -2.23
CA TYR A 132 20.78 -25.65 -2.02
C TYR A 132 19.97 -25.76 -3.32
N ALA A 133 20.41 -25.10 -4.38
CA ALA A 133 19.72 -25.12 -5.66
C ALA A 133 19.66 -26.52 -6.30
N ALA A 134 20.67 -27.36 -6.03
CA ALA A 134 20.70 -28.76 -6.45
C ALA A 134 19.79 -29.67 -5.61
N ALA A 135 19.61 -29.36 -4.33
CA ALA A 135 18.83 -30.16 -3.39
C ALA A 135 17.35 -29.73 -3.29
N ALA A 136 17.07 -28.46 -3.47
CA ALA A 136 15.71 -27.91 -3.39
C ALA A 136 14.87 -28.30 -4.63
N PRO A 137 13.55 -28.49 -4.46
CA PRO A 137 12.64 -28.57 -5.61
C PRO A 137 12.81 -27.36 -6.52
N ALA A 138 12.78 -27.59 -7.85
CA ALA A 138 13.09 -26.56 -8.84
C ALA A 138 12.17 -25.31 -8.77
N ASP A 139 10.94 -25.48 -8.35
CA ASP A 139 9.98 -24.40 -8.12
C ASP A 139 10.36 -23.53 -6.91
N VAL A 140 10.89 -24.14 -5.84
CA VAL A 140 11.36 -23.42 -4.64
C VAL A 140 12.64 -22.63 -4.93
N ALA A 141 13.60 -23.22 -5.65
CA ALA A 141 14.80 -22.52 -6.03
C ALA A 141 14.50 -21.33 -6.98
N ARG A 142 13.63 -21.54 -7.97
CA ARG A 142 13.17 -20.50 -8.90
C ARG A 142 12.34 -19.38 -8.24
N ALA A 143 11.79 -19.64 -7.07
CA ALA A 143 11.07 -18.61 -6.32
C ALA A 143 12.00 -17.51 -5.77
N LEU A 144 13.30 -17.79 -5.64
CA LEU A 144 14.27 -16.85 -5.06
C LEU A 144 15.28 -16.30 -6.06
N VAL A 145 15.62 -17.05 -7.10
CA VAL A 145 16.65 -16.68 -8.09
C VAL A 145 16.24 -17.04 -9.51
N ASP A 146 16.71 -16.28 -10.47
CA ASP A 146 16.57 -16.60 -11.88
C ASP A 146 17.51 -17.76 -12.32
N GLU A 147 17.28 -18.32 -13.51
CA GLU A 147 18.04 -19.47 -14.03
C GLU A 147 19.53 -19.18 -14.22
N SER A 148 19.88 -17.92 -14.45
CA SER A 148 21.27 -17.47 -14.64
C SER A 148 21.95 -17.06 -13.33
N PHE A 149 21.26 -17.07 -12.20
CA PHE A 149 21.78 -16.55 -10.93
C PHE A 149 22.25 -15.10 -11.04
N SER A 150 21.58 -14.30 -11.85
CA SER A 150 21.88 -12.88 -12.08
C SER A 150 20.97 -11.94 -11.35
N THR A 151 19.80 -12.42 -10.88
CA THR A 151 18.77 -11.64 -10.22
C THR A 151 18.18 -12.46 -9.08
N SER A 152 17.96 -11.85 -7.94
CA SER A 152 17.22 -12.50 -6.86
C SER A 152 15.94 -11.74 -6.50
N ARG A 153 14.97 -12.47 -5.97
CA ARG A 153 13.73 -11.94 -5.43
C ARG A 153 13.88 -11.68 -3.92
N LEU A 154 13.49 -10.49 -3.50
CA LEU A 154 13.24 -10.19 -2.11
C LEU A 154 11.74 -9.96 -1.95
N GLY A 155 11.10 -10.75 -1.10
CA GLY A 155 9.66 -10.65 -0.81
C GLY A 155 9.44 -10.19 0.63
N VAL A 156 8.54 -9.24 0.81
CA VAL A 156 8.17 -8.70 2.12
C VAL A 156 6.69 -8.96 2.33
N ILE A 157 6.36 -9.70 3.37
CA ILE A 157 4.98 -9.90 3.79
C ILE A 157 4.63 -8.80 4.79
N VAL A 158 3.56 -8.10 4.52
CA VAL A 158 3.05 -7.03 5.38
C VAL A 158 1.68 -7.39 5.92
N GLY A 159 1.38 -6.90 7.12
CA GLY A 159 0.08 -7.04 7.75
C GLY A 159 -0.97 -6.14 7.08
N ASP A 160 -1.96 -5.75 7.86
CA ASP A 160 -3.03 -4.88 7.37
C ASP A 160 -2.50 -3.46 7.08
N HIS A 161 -2.26 -3.18 5.81
CA HIS A 161 -1.81 -1.89 5.31
C HIS A 161 -2.81 -1.30 4.33
N SER A 162 -3.05 0.00 4.44
CA SER A 162 -3.78 0.73 3.42
C SER A 162 -2.94 0.91 2.14
N SER A 163 -3.62 1.18 1.05
CA SER A 163 -2.99 1.47 -0.24
C SER A 163 -1.95 2.59 -0.17
N ARG A 164 -2.19 3.61 0.65
CA ARG A 164 -1.24 4.71 0.88
C ARG A 164 -0.01 4.25 1.65
N GLN A 165 -0.21 3.46 2.71
CA GLN A 165 0.88 2.91 3.51
C GLN A 165 1.79 1.99 2.70
N LEU A 166 1.19 1.11 1.86
CA LEU A 166 1.95 0.25 0.94
C LEU A 166 2.81 1.06 -0.03
N ARG A 167 2.25 2.09 -0.67
CA ARG A 167 3.03 2.96 -1.57
C ARG A 167 4.14 3.72 -0.84
N HIS A 168 3.87 4.18 0.38
CA HIS A 168 4.88 4.89 1.18
C HIS A 168 6.02 3.96 1.60
N LEU A 169 5.69 2.74 2.01
CA LEU A 169 6.68 1.71 2.36
C LEU A 169 7.55 1.34 1.15
N ALA A 170 6.94 1.12 -0.01
CA ALA A 170 7.66 0.85 -1.25
C ALA A 170 8.59 2.00 -1.67
N ALA A 171 8.10 3.24 -1.63
CA ALA A 171 8.92 4.41 -1.94
C ALA A 171 10.08 4.60 -0.96
N GLY A 172 9.89 4.27 0.32
CA GLY A 172 10.94 4.26 1.33
C GLY A 172 12.05 3.25 1.02
N ALA A 173 11.68 2.04 0.58
CA ALA A 173 12.62 1.00 0.18
C ALA A 173 13.40 1.40 -1.09
N ASP A 174 12.73 1.97 -2.08
CA ASP A 174 13.37 2.47 -3.29
C ASP A 174 14.39 3.59 -2.98
N ALA A 175 14.05 4.49 -2.06
CA ALA A 175 14.95 5.54 -1.59
C ALA A 175 16.14 4.97 -0.80
N TRP A 176 15.91 3.95 0.03
CA TRP A 176 16.98 3.25 0.75
C TRP A 176 17.95 2.58 -0.23
N LEU A 177 17.44 1.86 -1.24
CA LEU A 177 18.25 1.23 -2.29
C LEU A 177 19.07 2.25 -3.06
N ALA A 178 18.46 3.35 -3.49
CA ALA A 178 19.15 4.42 -4.21
C ALA A 178 20.30 5.04 -3.40
N SER A 179 20.19 5.05 -2.07
CA SER A 179 21.18 5.66 -1.18
C SER A 179 22.27 4.68 -0.74
N ASN A 180 21.94 3.40 -0.52
CA ASN A 180 22.84 2.44 0.11
C ASN A 180 23.39 1.38 -0.85
N ALA A 181 22.65 1.06 -1.93
CA ALA A 181 23.03 0.03 -2.89
C ALA A 181 22.55 0.39 -4.33
N PRO A 182 22.92 1.57 -4.86
CA PRO A 182 22.40 2.07 -6.14
C PRO A 182 22.69 1.14 -7.32
N GLN A 183 23.77 0.37 -7.29
CA GLN A 183 24.13 -0.59 -8.31
C GLN A 183 23.19 -1.80 -8.42
N TYR A 184 22.37 -2.06 -7.37
CA TYR A 184 21.40 -3.14 -7.31
C TYR A 184 19.97 -2.61 -7.28
N ALA A 185 19.78 -1.29 -7.36
CA ALA A 185 18.48 -0.67 -7.20
C ALA A 185 17.49 -1.12 -8.31
N ALA A 186 16.33 -1.57 -7.86
CA ALA A 186 15.19 -1.88 -8.69
C ALA A 186 13.92 -1.48 -7.96
N PRO A 187 12.88 -0.99 -8.67
CA PRO A 187 11.66 -0.53 -8.04
C PRO A 187 10.92 -1.67 -7.35
N ALA A 188 10.27 -1.33 -6.25
CA ALA A 188 9.32 -2.22 -5.60
C ALA A 188 8.17 -2.57 -6.55
N THR A 189 7.68 -3.80 -6.47
CA THR A 189 6.59 -4.35 -7.27
C THR A 189 5.72 -5.27 -6.41
N GLY A 190 4.78 -5.95 -7.02
CA GLY A 190 3.89 -6.89 -6.35
C GLY A 190 2.43 -6.59 -6.61
N LEU A 191 1.58 -7.59 -6.42
CA LEU A 191 0.16 -7.49 -6.73
C LEU A 191 -0.54 -6.45 -5.83
N ALA A 192 -0.28 -6.48 -4.54
CA ALA A 192 -0.83 -5.51 -3.58
C ALA A 192 -0.41 -4.07 -3.93
N LEU A 193 0.86 -3.86 -4.26
CA LEU A 193 1.36 -2.56 -4.66
C LEU A 193 0.75 -2.07 -5.99
N MET A 194 0.55 -2.98 -6.94
CA MET A 194 -0.14 -2.67 -8.20
C MET A 194 -1.58 -2.17 -7.93
N TYR A 195 -2.34 -2.89 -7.10
CA TYR A 195 -3.68 -2.44 -6.69
C TYR A 195 -3.65 -1.11 -5.97
N ALA A 196 -2.70 -0.91 -5.06
CA ALA A 196 -2.53 0.35 -4.34
C ALA A 196 -2.28 1.55 -5.29
N HIS A 197 -1.54 1.35 -6.37
CA HIS A 197 -1.34 2.38 -7.39
C HIS A 197 -2.59 2.62 -8.24
N VAL A 198 -3.30 1.55 -8.63
CA VAL A 198 -4.56 1.65 -9.40
C VAL A 198 -5.61 2.40 -8.58
N SER A 199 -5.78 2.03 -7.31
CA SER A 199 -6.71 2.70 -6.41
C SER A 199 -6.40 4.19 -6.25
N GLY A 200 -5.16 4.53 -5.96
CA GLY A 200 -4.76 5.95 -5.85
C GLY A 200 -5.07 6.76 -7.11
N ARG A 201 -4.80 6.21 -8.29
CA ARG A 201 -5.14 6.85 -9.58
C ARG A 201 -6.64 6.96 -9.80
N ASN A 202 -7.42 5.96 -9.39
CA ASN A 202 -8.88 6.00 -9.51
C ASN A 202 -9.47 7.10 -8.63
N ILE A 203 -9.03 7.23 -7.38
CA ILE A 203 -9.46 8.29 -6.47
C ILE A 203 -9.14 9.67 -7.07
N GLU A 204 -7.91 9.88 -7.54
CA GLU A 204 -7.49 11.12 -8.18
C GLU A 204 -8.33 11.43 -9.43
N ALA A 205 -8.53 10.44 -10.31
CA ALA A 205 -9.34 10.61 -11.51
C ALA A 205 -10.79 10.94 -11.20
N MET A 206 -11.38 10.31 -10.17
CA MET A 206 -12.75 10.62 -9.71
C MET A 206 -12.86 12.06 -9.20
N LEU A 207 -11.89 12.54 -8.42
CA LEU A 207 -11.88 13.91 -7.91
C LEU A 207 -11.74 14.93 -9.05
N ILE A 208 -10.82 14.70 -9.97
CA ILE A 208 -10.59 15.58 -11.13
C ILE A 208 -11.83 15.61 -12.03
N SER A 209 -12.39 14.45 -12.35
CA SER A 209 -13.58 14.39 -13.24
C SER A 209 -14.81 15.01 -12.60
N THR A 210 -15.00 14.84 -11.29
CA THR A 210 -16.09 15.49 -10.54
C THR A 210 -15.90 17.02 -10.55
N ALA A 211 -14.70 17.51 -10.29
CA ALA A 211 -14.41 18.93 -10.36
C ALA A 211 -14.63 19.50 -11.78
N ALA A 212 -14.18 18.79 -12.82
CA ALA A 212 -14.39 19.18 -14.21
C ALA A 212 -15.88 19.22 -14.59
N ALA A 213 -16.65 18.22 -14.15
CA ALA A 213 -18.10 18.19 -14.37
C ALA A 213 -18.80 19.38 -13.69
N LEU A 214 -18.43 19.74 -12.47
CA LEU A 214 -18.98 20.90 -11.77
C LEU A 214 -18.67 22.20 -12.51
N VAL A 215 -17.44 22.36 -12.99
CA VAL A 215 -17.04 23.54 -13.79
C VAL A 215 -17.85 23.60 -15.08
N LEU A 216 -18.00 22.48 -15.80
CA LEU A 216 -18.77 22.43 -17.03
C LEU A 216 -20.27 22.77 -16.81
N ILE A 217 -20.88 22.18 -15.78
CA ILE A 217 -22.27 22.46 -15.41
C ILE A 217 -22.43 23.95 -15.09
N SER A 218 -21.50 24.52 -14.33
CA SER A 218 -21.53 25.97 -13.99
C SER A 218 -21.41 26.83 -15.22
N ALA A 219 -20.51 26.51 -16.15
CA ALA A 219 -20.33 27.23 -17.41
C ALA A 219 -21.60 27.18 -18.26
N LEU A 220 -22.22 26.02 -18.38
CA LEU A 220 -23.50 25.86 -19.10
C LEU A 220 -24.63 26.70 -18.47
N LEU A 221 -24.70 26.72 -17.13
CA LEU A 221 -25.71 27.52 -16.43
C LEU A 221 -25.44 29.02 -16.54
N ILE A 222 -24.20 29.48 -16.50
CA ILE A 222 -23.83 30.87 -16.78
C ILE A 222 -24.31 31.27 -18.17
N PHE A 223 -24.07 30.44 -19.17
CA PHE A 223 -24.50 30.70 -20.55
C PHE A 223 -26.01 30.71 -20.68
N ALA A 224 -26.71 29.70 -20.12
CA ALA A 224 -28.16 29.59 -20.19
C ALA A 224 -28.89 30.72 -19.46
N LEU A 225 -28.42 31.12 -18.27
CA LEU A 225 -29.00 32.15 -17.43
C LEU A 225 -28.49 33.57 -17.80
N ARG A 226 -27.50 33.67 -18.67
CA ARG A 226 -26.83 34.90 -19.05
C ARG A 226 -26.38 35.75 -17.85
N SER A 227 -26.03 35.08 -16.75
CA SER A 227 -25.62 35.71 -15.50
C SER A 227 -24.55 34.87 -14.81
N PRO A 228 -23.31 35.37 -14.68
CA PRO A 228 -22.26 34.65 -13.99
C PRO A 228 -22.58 34.44 -12.49
N PHE A 229 -23.26 35.42 -11.88
CA PHE A 229 -23.65 35.31 -10.47
C PHE A 229 -24.64 34.16 -10.22
N LEU A 230 -25.69 34.05 -11.07
CA LEU A 230 -26.68 32.97 -10.95
C LEU A 230 -26.08 31.61 -11.28
N GLY A 231 -25.16 31.54 -12.26
CA GLY A 231 -24.46 30.31 -12.60
C GLY A 231 -23.58 29.80 -11.47
N LEU A 232 -22.83 30.68 -10.80
CA LEU A 232 -22.04 30.31 -9.63
C LEU A 232 -22.92 29.97 -8.42
N LEU A 233 -24.00 30.69 -8.21
CA LEU A 233 -24.95 30.44 -7.13
C LEU A 233 -25.60 29.06 -7.28
N SER A 234 -25.77 28.56 -8.49
CA SER A 234 -26.32 27.22 -8.76
C SER A 234 -25.42 26.06 -8.31
N LEU A 235 -24.12 26.30 -8.05
CA LEU A 235 -23.25 25.30 -7.46
C LEU A 235 -23.65 24.95 -6.02
N LEU A 236 -24.18 25.91 -5.26
CA LEU A 236 -24.56 25.68 -3.87
C LEU A 236 -25.57 24.52 -3.70
N PRO A 237 -26.72 24.48 -4.41
CA PRO A 237 -27.67 23.40 -4.28
C PRO A 237 -27.13 22.05 -4.81
N ASN A 238 -26.15 22.07 -5.73
CA ASN A 238 -25.55 20.85 -6.26
C ASN A 238 -24.45 20.28 -5.33
N LEU A 239 -23.66 21.16 -4.70
CA LEU A 239 -22.58 20.74 -3.80
C LEU A 239 -23.06 20.47 -2.37
N ALA A 240 -24.03 21.23 -1.87
CA ALA A 240 -24.46 21.14 -0.47
C ALA A 240 -24.91 19.72 -0.06
N PRO A 241 -25.73 18.99 -0.85
CA PRO A 241 -26.10 17.61 -0.47
C PRO A 241 -24.89 16.68 -0.39
N ALA A 242 -23.93 16.78 -1.33
CA ALA A 242 -22.74 15.96 -1.34
C ALA A 242 -21.82 16.28 -0.14
N VAL A 243 -21.59 17.58 0.12
CA VAL A 243 -20.77 18.03 1.27
C VAL A 243 -21.40 17.63 2.59
N ILE A 244 -22.73 17.76 2.72
CA ILE A 244 -23.45 17.35 3.94
C ILE A 244 -23.38 15.84 4.13
N ALA A 245 -23.62 15.05 3.10
CA ALA A 245 -23.59 13.59 3.18
C ALA A 245 -22.18 13.07 3.50
N LEU A 246 -21.17 13.56 2.78
CA LEU A 246 -19.77 13.19 3.04
C LEU A 246 -19.32 13.70 4.42
N GLY A 247 -19.69 14.91 4.80
CA GLY A 247 -19.33 15.46 6.08
C GLY A 247 -19.98 14.70 7.26
N LEU A 248 -21.26 14.33 7.15
CA LEU A 248 -21.91 13.45 8.11
C LEU A 248 -21.19 12.11 8.23
N TRP A 249 -20.81 11.54 7.08
CA TRP A 249 -20.02 10.31 7.04
C TRP A 249 -18.65 10.48 7.74
N GLY A 250 -17.94 11.56 7.48
CA GLY A 250 -16.68 11.86 8.16
C GLY A 250 -16.80 11.94 9.69
N TRP A 251 -17.88 12.59 10.20
CA TRP A 251 -18.17 12.61 11.64
C TRP A 251 -18.48 11.22 12.20
N LEU A 252 -19.26 10.42 11.48
CA LEU A 252 -19.63 9.06 11.93
C LEU A 252 -18.42 8.12 11.96
N VAL A 253 -17.55 8.19 10.98
CA VAL A 253 -16.37 7.32 10.87
C VAL A 253 -15.22 7.85 11.73
N GLY A 254 -14.98 9.17 11.73
CA GLY A 254 -13.88 9.79 12.47
C GLY A 254 -14.07 9.81 13.97
N ASP A 255 -15.18 10.39 14.47
CA ASP A 255 -15.41 10.59 15.91
C ASP A 255 -16.06 9.40 16.62
N LEU A 256 -16.93 8.65 15.93
CA LEU A 256 -17.66 7.54 16.56
C LEU A 256 -16.97 6.19 16.34
N GLY A 257 -15.86 6.14 15.59
CA GLY A 257 -15.12 4.91 15.33
C GLY A 257 -15.98 3.83 14.68
N LEU A 258 -17.07 4.24 13.99
CA LEU A 258 -17.90 3.31 13.23
C LEU A 258 -17.10 2.86 12.00
N ALA A 259 -16.30 1.83 12.19
CA ALA A 259 -15.72 1.12 11.07
C ALA A 259 -16.86 0.64 10.16
N VAL A 260 -16.75 0.94 8.88
CA VAL A 260 -17.66 0.42 7.86
C VAL A 260 -17.36 -1.07 7.75
N GLY A 261 -18.03 -1.87 8.53
CA GLY A 261 -17.83 -3.31 8.46
C GLY A 261 -18.19 -4.11 9.71
N ASP A 262 -18.45 -3.47 10.85
CA ASP A 262 -18.75 -4.16 12.11
C ASP A 262 -20.25 -4.32 12.41
N SER A 263 -21.09 -4.39 11.37
CA SER A 263 -22.53 -4.67 11.55
C SER A 263 -23.00 -5.88 10.74
#